data_07e716aee3f7fd654666ff9fe23b6256
#
_entry.id   07e716aee3f7fd654666ff9fe23b6256
#
_cell.length_a   1.000
_cell.length_b   1.000
_cell.length_c   1.000
_cell.angle_alpha   90.00
_cell.angle_beta   90.00
_cell.angle_gamma   90.00
#
_symmetry.space_group_name_H-M   'P 1'
#
loop_
_entity.id
_entity.type
_entity.pdbx_description
1 polymer ?
#
loop_
_entity_poly.entity_id
_entity_poly.type
_entity_poly.pdbx_seq_one_letter_code
_entity_poly.pdbx_strand_id
1 'polypeptide(L)'
;MLGDCLERMKEIPDGSVDLTVTSPPYDNLRTYNNTLDWGEHVWKSVLQELFRVTKDGGVVVWIVADATIKGSETGTSFRQALYAKEIGFNLHDTMIWDKDNFTAVGALKLTYAPVFEYMFIFTRGKIATFNPIKDKKNKSYGELFRNTVRQRNGEIKDGCGKGVKKVAEFGQRHNVWKMPPEKDNNKRLHPAVFPEKLANDHIISWSNEGDTVLDCFMGSGTTGKMALLNNRKFIGIEKDAGYFEIAKKRLGI
;
A
#
# COMPACT_ATOMS: atom_id res chain seq x y z
N MET A 1 -8.79 -13.95 -11.01
CA MET A 1 -9.91 -14.78 -10.52
C MET A 1 -11.14 -13.88 -10.48
N LEU A 2 -12.23 -14.24 -11.16
CA LEU A 2 -13.51 -13.53 -11.10
C LEU A 2 -14.32 -14.04 -9.90
N GLY A 3 -14.81 -13.14 -9.04
CA GLY A 3 -15.67 -13.46 -7.92
C GLY A 3 -15.39 -12.66 -6.66
N ASP A 4 -16.12 -12.96 -5.60
CA ASP A 4 -15.94 -12.33 -4.30
C ASP A 4 -14.58 -12.68 -3.69
N CYS A 5 -13.89 -11.68 -3.11
CA CYS A 5 -12.52 -11.86 -2.62
C CYS A 5 -12.44 -12.90 -1.49
N LEU A 6 -13.43 -12.95 -0.58
CA LEU A 6 -13.44 -13.92 0.50
C LEU A 6 -13.63 -15.36 0.01
N GLU A 7 -14.44 -15.55 -1.05
CA GLU A 7 -14.60 -16.89 -1.64
C GLU A 7 -13.35 -17.31 -2.43
N ARG A 8 -12.79 -16.39 -3.22
CA ARG A 8 -11.64 -16.69 -4.06
C ARG A 8 -10.33 -16.84 -3.29
N MET A 9 -10.15 -16.10 -2.19
CA MET A 9 -8.96 -16.30 -1.35
C MET A 9 -8.89 -17.69 -0.73
N LYS A 10 -10.01 -18.38 -0.51
CA LYS A 10 -10.02 -19.79 -0.03
C LYS A 10 -9.30 -20.75 -0.98
N GLU A 11 -9.19 -20.41 -2.28
CA GLU A 11 -8.48 -21.20 -3.30
C GLU A 11 -6.95 -20.94 -3.25
N ILE A 12 -6.50 -19.92 -2.51
CA ILE A 12 -5.08 -19.58 -2.37
C ILE A 12 -4.52 -20.35 -1.16
N PRO A 13 -3.44 -21.11 -1.33
CA PRO A 13 -2.83 -21.86 -0.23
C PRO A 13 -2.33 -20.94 0.90
N ASP A 14 -2.34 -21.46 2.13
CA ASP A 14 -1.77 -20.77 3.29
C ASP A 14 -0.30 -20.44 3.07
N GLY A 15 0.12 -19.24 3.46
CA GLY A 15 1.52 -18.84 3.39
C GLY A 15 2.14 -18.93 2.00
N SER A 16 1.38 -18.63 0.93
CA SER A 16 1.85 -18.71 -0.47
C SER A 16 2.11 -17.36 -1.12
N VAL A 17 1.66 -16.25 -0.53
CA VAL A 17 1.77 -14.89 -1.05
C VAL A 17 2.93 -14.15 -0.39
N ASP A 18 3.84 -13.61 -1.19
CA ASP A 18 4.99 -12.84 -0.71
C ASP A 18 4.61 -11.39 -0.42
N LEU A 19 3.77 -10.80 -1.28
CA LEU A 19 3.36 -9.41 -1.19
C LEU A 19 1.89 -9.25 -1.58
N THR A 20 1.14 -8.51 -0.79
CA THR A 20 -0.16 -7.95 -1.21
C THR A 20 -0.02 -6.44 -1.38
N VAL A 21 -0.49 -5.89 -2.51
CA VAL A 21 -0.66 -4.44 -2.72
C VAL A 21 -2.09 -4.21 -3.16
N THR A 22 -2.88 -3.60 -2.29
CA THR A 22 -4.32 -3.49 -2.52
C THR A 22 -4.92 -2.25 -1.88
N SER A 23 -6.02 -1.77 -2.45
CA SER A 23 -6.83 -0.67 -1.94
C SER A 23 -8.28 -1.17 -1.83
N PRO A 24 -8.75 -1.49 -0.62
CA PRO A 24 -10.13 -1.91 -0.41
C PRO A 24 -11.11 -0.77 -0.67
N PRO A 25 -12.41 -1.04 -0.75
CA PRO A 25 -13.42 0.02 -0.73
C PRO A 25 -13.29 0.91 0.52
N TYR A 26 -13.43 2.25 0.34
CA TYR A 26 -13.35 3.21 1.43
C TYR A 26 -14.74 3.50 1.96
N ASP A 27 -15.15 2.86 3.03
CA ASP A 27 -16.49 2.98 3.60
C ASP A 27 -17.57 2.99 2.50
N ASN A 28 -18.55 3.87 2.55
CA ASN A 28 -19.56 4.05 1.51
C ASN A 28 -19.26 5.24 0.56
N LEU A 29 -17.99 5.63 0.41
CA LEU A 29 -17.60 6.79 -0.40
C LEU A 29 -17.88 6.62 -1.89
N ARG A 30 -18.07 5.40 -2.39
CA ARG A 30 -18.34 5.11 -3.80
C ARG A 30 -19.40 4.04 -3.95
N THR A 31 -20.33 4.26 -4.87
CA THR A 31 -21.28 3.24 -5.30
C THR A 31 -20.61 2.38 -6.37
N TYR A 32 -20.16 1.19 -6.01
CA TYR A 32 -19.73 0.17 -6.95
C TYR A 32 -20.97 -0.59 -7.46
N ASN A 33 -21.66 -0.01 -8.44
CA ASN A 33 -22.86 -0.59 -9.08
C ASN A 33 -23.94 -1.11 -8.10
N ASN A 34 -24.08 -0.48 -6.92
CA ASN A 34 -25.02 -0.85 -5.83
C ASN A 34 -24.90 -2.29 -5.31
N THR A 35 -23.77 -2.97 -5.54
CA THR A 35 -23.56 -4.38 -5.12
C THR A 35 -22.57 -4.52 -3.97
N LEU A 36 -22.08 -3.39 -3.42
CA LEU A 36 -21.06 -3.42 -2.40
C LEU A 36 -21.67 -3.56 -1.01
N ASP A 37 -21.57 -4.75 -0.44
CA ASP A 37 -21.63 -4.95 1.01
C ASP A 37 -20.21 -4.73 1.56
N TRP A 38 -19.96 -3.56 2.17
CA TRP A 38 -18.67 -3.23 2.76
C TRP A 38 -18.88 -2.68 4.17
N GLY A 39 -18.46 -3.44 5.15
CA GLY A 39 -18.59 -3.09 6.54
C GLY A 39 -17.52 -3.76 7.40
N GLU A 40 -17.61 -3.56 8.70
CA GLU A 40 -16.61 -4.07 9.65
C GLU A 40 -16.45 -5.58 9.58
N HIS A 41 -17.54 -6.32 9.42
CA HIS A 41 -17.53 -7.79 9.29
C HIS A 41 -16.78 -8.24 8.03
N VAL A 42 -16.87 -7.47 6.92
CA VAL A 42 -16.20 -7.84 5.66
C VAL A 42 -14.71 -7.57 5.74
N TRP A 43 -14.29 -6.34 6.09
CA TRP A 43 -12.85 -6.03 6.10
C TRP A 43 -12.09 -6.81 7.19
N LYS A 44 -12.74 -7.18 8.30
CA LYS A 44 -12.16 -8.10 9.29
C LYS A 44 -11.86 -9.47 8.68
N SER A 45 -12.82 -10.04 7.98
CA SER A 45 -12.66 -11.33 7.29
C SER A 45 -11.58 -11.27 6.21
N VAL A 46 -11.54 -10.18 5.44
CA VAL A 46 -10.49 -9.97 4.43
C VAL A 46 -9.10 -9.91 5.07
N LEU A 47 -8.92 -9.16 6.16
CA LEU A 47 -7.64 -9.09 6.85
C LEU A 47 -7.21 -10.45 7.44
N GLN A 48 -8.16 -11.27 7.94
CA GLN A 48 -7.89 -12.63 8.39
C GLN A 48 -7.42 -13.54 7.25
N GLU A 49 -8.09 -13.50 6.10
CA GLU A 49 -7.67 -14.26 4.91
C GLU A 49 -6.31 -13.77 4.38
N LEU A 50 -6.06 -12.46 4.37
CA LEU A 50 -4.75 -11.91 4.02
C LEU A 50 -3.67 -12.40 4.98
N PHE A 51 -3.96 -12.49 6.29
CA PHE A 51 -3.01 -13.05 7.26
C PHE A 51 -2.72 -14.53 6.97
N ARG A 52 -3.76 -15.31 6.64
CA ARG A 52 -3.62 -16.74 6.30
C ARG A 52 -2.74 -16.96 5.08
N VAL A 53 -3.02 -16.24 3.98
CA VAL A 53 -2.34 -16.46 2.69
C VAL A 53 -0.94 -15.85 2.63
N THR A 54 -0.64 -14.84 3.45
CA THR A 54 0.67 -14.19 3.47
C THR A 54 1.72 -15.13 4.07
N LYS A 55 2.88 -15.26 3.41
CA LYS A 55 4.05 -15.99 3.92
C LYS A 55 4.56 -15.40 5.22
N ASP A 56 5.25 -16.21 6.03
CA ASP A 56 6.08 -15.66 7.10
C ASP A 56 7.18 -14.76 6.51
N GLY A 57 7.30 -13.53 7.03
CA GLY A 57 8.13 -12.48 6.45
C GLY A 57 7.52 -11.72 5.27
N GLY A 58 6.36 -12.14 4.78
CA GLY A 58 5.62 -11.48 3.70
C GLY A 58 4.98 -10.16 4.15
N VAL A 59 4.58 -9.35 3.16
CA VAL A 59 4.13 -7.97 3.36
C VAL A 59 2.74 -7.75 2.79
N VAL A 60 1.91 -6.98 3.49
CA VAL A 60 0.64 -6.44 2.98
C VAL A 60 0.72 -4.92 2.99
N VAL A 61 0.58 -4.31 1.82
CA VAL A 61 0.40 -2.88 1.63
C VAL A 61 -1.10 -2.62 1.52
N TRP A 62 -1.65 -1.97 2.54
CA TRP A 62 -3.07 -1.68 2.69
C TRP A 62 -3.30 -0.19 2.52
N ILE A 63 -3.86 0.23 1.36
CA ILE A 63 -4.02 1.64 0.99
C ILE A 63 -5.46 2.05 1.28
N VAL A 64 -5.64 3.00 2.20
CA VAL A 64 -6.97 3.40 2.68
C VAL A 64 -7.06 4.89 3.02
N ALA A 65 -8.29 5.40 2.97
CA ALA A 65 -8.66 6.70 3.51
C ALA A 65 -9.98 6.59 4.28
N ASP A 66 -10.24 7.57 5.13
CA ASP A 66 -11.49 7.66 5.89
C ASP A 66 -12.53 8.51 5.17
N ALA A 67 -13.80 8.17 5.34
CA ALA A 67 -14.90 9.03 4.96
C ALA A 67 -15.16 10.09 6.04
N THR A 68 -15.64 11.26 5.63
CA THR A 68 -16.18 12.27 6.56
C THR A 68 -17.70 12.21 6.52
N ILE A 69 -18.32 11.80 7.62
CA ILE A 69 -19.77 11.67 7.78
C ILE A 69 -20.23 12.66 8.85
N LYS A 70 -21.15 13.56 8.50
CA LYS A 70 -21.70 14.57 9.43
C LYS A 70 -20.61 15.37 10.16
N GLY A 71 -19.52 15.71 9.48
CA GLY A 71 -18.42 16.51 10.03
C GLY A 71 -17.41 15.75 10.90
N SER A 72 -17.50 14.42 10.94
CA SER A 72 -16.54 13.56 11.64
C SER A 72 -15.95 12.55 10.68
N GLU A 73 -14.64 12.36 10.73
CA GLU A 73 -13.99 11.22 10.05
C GLU A 73 -14.42 9.91 10.71
N THR A 74 -14.58 8.87 9.91
CA THR A 74 -15.02 7.55 10.39
C THR A 74 -14.01 6.86 11.28
N GLY A 75 -12.72 7.12 11.06
CA GLY A 75 -11.61 6.46 11.73
C GLY A 75 -11.54 4.96 11.41
N THR A 76 -12.16 4.52 10.31
CA THR A 76 -12.18 3.12 9.89
C THR A 76 -10.78 2.62 9.56
N SER A 77 -9.95 3.46 8.94
CA SER A 77 -8.55 3.14 8.62
C SER A 77 -7.75 2.74 9.86
N PHE A 78 -7.91 3.47 10.96
CA PHE A 78 -7.24 3.17 12.23
C PHE A 78 -7.75 1.88 12.85
N ARG A 79 -9.08 1.63 12.81
CA ARG A 79 -9.65 0.37 13.29
C ARG A 79 -9.14 -0.82 12.50
N GLN A 80 -9.02 -0.70 11.18
CA GLN A 80 -8.44 -1.73 10.33
C GLN A 80 -6.97 -1.99 10.69
N ALA A 81 -6.17 -0.94 10.89
CA ALA A 81 -4.76 -1.08 11.26
C ALA A 81 -4.58 -1.73 12.64
N LEU A 82 -5.41 -1.38 13.62
CA LEU A 82 -5.36 -1.98 14.95
C LEU A 82 -5.83 -3.44 14.92
N TYR A 83 -6.89 -3.74 14.18
CA TYR A 83 -7.37 -5.12 14.02
C TYR A 83 -6.34 -6.02 13.31
N ALA A 84 -5.65 -5.51 12.28
CA ALA A 84 -4.57 -6.25 11.65
C ALA A 84 -3.49 -6.66 12.66
N LYS A 85 -3.14 -5.79 13.62
CA LYS A 85 -2.23 -6.14 14.72
C LYS A 85 -2.84 -7.17 15.68
N GLU A 86 -4.12 -7.05 15.98
CA GLU A 86 -4.84 -7.97 16.87
C GLU A 86 -4.84 -9.41 16.35
N ILE A 87 -4.97 -9.60 15.03
CA ILE A 87 -4.95 -10.92 14.40
C ILE A 87 -3.54 -11.47 14.13
N GLY A 88 -2.49 -10.71 14.47
CA GLY A 88 -1.10 -11.19 14.42
C GLY A 88 -0.15 -10.50 13.45
N PHE A 89 -0.61 -9.57 12.61
CA PHE A 89 0.30 -8.75 11.83
C PHE A 89 1.10 -7.78 12.69
N ASN A 90 2.33 -7.52 12.31
CA ASN A 90 3.06 -6.33 12.77
C ASN A 90 2.66 -5.14 11.89
N LEU A 91 2.31 -4.00 12.48
CA LEU A 91 2.29 -2.73 11.78
C LEU A 91 3.73 -2.26 11.62
N HIS A 92 4.34 -2.59 10.47
CA HIS A 92 5.76 -2.35 10.20
C HIS A 92 6.06 -0.87 9.95
N ASP A 93 5.22 -0.21 9.15
CA ASP A 93 5.32 1.24 8.87
C ASP A 93 3.93 1.83 8.60
N THR A 94 3.77 3.11 8.90
CA THR A 94 2.63 3.91 8.49
C THR A 94 3.13 4.92 7.47
N MET A 95 2.95 4.59 6.19
CA MET A 95 3.34 5.45 5.09
C MET A 95 2.19 6.34 4.65
N ILE A 96 2.51 7.45 4.00
CA ILE A 96 1.54 8.40 3.47
C ILE A 96 1.73 8.53 1.96
N TRP A 97 0.64 8.37 1.22
CA TRP A 97 0.56 8.81 -0.16
C TRP A 97 0.00 10.23 -0.21
N ASP A 98 0.87 11.20 -0.46
CA ASP A 98 0.53 12.60 -0.72
C ASP A 98 0.17 12.76 -2.20
N LYS A 99 -1.09 13.09 -2.47
CA LYS A 99 -1.64 13.22 -3.84
C LYS A 99 -1.25 14.53 -4.52
N ASP A 100 -0.64 15.48 -3.79
CA ASP A 100 -0.24 16.80 -4.28
C ASP A 100 -1.39 17.69 -4.83
N ASN A 101 -2.53 17.08 -5.09
CA ASN A 101 -3.74 17.74 -5.57
C ASN A 101 -4.97 17.19 -4.88
N PHE A 102 -5.99 18.00 -4.75
CA PHE A 102 -7.28 17.59 -4.23
C PHE A 102 -8.40 17.96 -5.20
N THR A 103 -9.44 17.15 -5.19
CA THR A 103 -10.71 17.52 -5.80
C THR A 103 -11.53 18.21 -4.71
N ALA A 104 -11.89 19.46 -4.90
CA ALA A 104 -12.72 20.19 -3.94
C ALA A 104 -14.09 19.51 -3.81
N VAL A 105 -14.24 18.71 -2.77
CA VAL A 105 -15.51 18.04 -2.41
C VAL A 105 -15.88 18.52 -1.02
N GLY A 106 -16.99 19.22 -0.90
CA GLY A 106 -17.54 19.64 0.39
C GLY A 106 -17.03 20.98 0.92
N ALA A 107 -17.38 21.27 2.16
CA ALA A 107 -17.19 22.58 2.77
C ALA A 107 -15.77 22.73 3.34
N LEU A 108 -14.81 23.17 2.52
CA LEU A 108 -13.46 23.54 3.00
C LEU A 108 -13.45 24.74 3.98
N LYS A 109 -14.62 25.21 4.42
CA LYS A 109 -14.75 26.30 5.39
C LYS A 109 -14.35 25.88 6.80
N LEU A 110 -14.42 24.59 7.12
CA LEU A 110 -14.19 24.08 8.47
C LEU A 110 -13.06 23.05 8.55
N THR A 111 -12.54 22.59 7.41
CA THR A 111 -11.48 21.58 7.32
C THR A 111 -10.45 21.94 6.25
N TYR A 112 -9.23 21.45 6.40
CA TYR A 112 -8.26 21.48 5.32
C TYR A 112 -8.62 20.46 4.23
N ALA A 113 -8.12 20.70 3.01
CA ALA A 113 -8.32 19.77 1.90
C ALA A 113 -7.65 18.42 2.17
N PRO A 114 -8.36 17.28 2.04
CA PRO A 114 -7.78 15.96 2.22
C PRO A 114 -6.92 15.60 1.00
N VAL A 115 -5.60 15.66 1.17
CA VAL A 115 -4.63 15.45 0.07
C VAL A 115 -3.86 14.14 0.18
N PHE A 116 -4.14 13.30 1.17
CA PHE A 116 -3.38 12.09 1.39
C PHE A 116 -4.26 10.85 1.61
N GLU A 117 -3.65 9.69 1.47
CA GLU A 117 -4.17 8.40 1.90
C GLU A 117 -3.11 7.67 2.74
N TYR A 118 -3.56 6.85 3.68
CA TYR A 118 -2.68 5.97 4.44
C TYR A 118 -2.25 4.78 3.59
N MET A 119 -1.00 4.38 3.73
CA MET A 119 -0.46 3.13 3.23
C MET A 119 0.11 2.38 4.43
N PHE A 120 -0.72 1.54 5.05
CA PHE A 120 -0.26 0.71 6.16
C PHE A 120 0.55 -0.47 5.62
N ILE A 121 1.75 -0.64 6.14
CA ILE A 121 2.61 -1.76 5.81
C ILE A 121 2.52 -2.78 6.94
N PHE A 122 1.83 -3.87 6.68
CA PHE A 122 1.75 -4.99 7.62
C PHE A 122 2.74 -6.08 7.24
N THR A 123 3.29 -6.77 8.24
CA THR A 123 4.17 -7.94 8.02
C THR A 123 3.71 -9.12 8.85
N ARG A 124 3.73 -10.31 8.27
CA ARG A 124 3.58 -11.54 9.04
C ARG A 124 4.95 -11.95 9.55
N GLY A 125 5.15 -11.84 10.87
CA GLY A 125 6.48 -12.07 11.45
C GLY A 125 7.52 -10.98 11.09
N LYS A 126 8.80 -11.37 11.08
CA LYS A 126 9.90 -10.47 10.71
C LYS A 126 9.97 -10.33 9.18
N ILE A 127 10.00 -9.09 8.69
CA ILE A 127 10.10 -8.81 7.25
C ILE A 127 11.29 -9.55 6.61
N ALA A 128 11.01 -10.25 5.50
CA ALA A 128 12.02 -11.01 4.76
C ALA A 128 12.70 -10.18 3.67
N THR A 129 11.96 -9.31 3.00
CA THR A 129 12.45 -8.52 1.86
C THR A 129 12.21 -7.03 2.05
N PHE A 130 13.27 -6.24 1.91
CA PHE A 130 13.19 -4.79 1.83
C PHE A 130 14.27 -4.25 0.90
N ASN A 131 13.85 -3.72 -0.24
CA ASN A 131 14.69 -3.11 -1.27
C ASN A 131 14.44 -1.59 -1.28
N PRO A 132 15.14 -0.79 -0.44
CA PRO A 132 14.84 0.63 -0.31
C PRO A 132 15.12 1.40 -1.60
N ILE A 133 14.16 2.21 -2.02
CA ILE A 133 14.34 3.15 -3.13
C ILE A 133 15.23 4.30 -2.64
N LYS A 134 16.32 4.55 -3.36
CA LYS A 134 17.30 5.59 -3.03
C LYS A 134 17.24 6.71 -4.08
N ASP A 135 16.29 7.59 -3.95
CA ASP A 135 16.07 8.73 -4.85
C ASP A 135 15.97 10.09 -4.15
N LYS A 136 16.13 10.10 -2.82
CA LYS A 136 16.16 11.34 -2.04
C LYS A 136 17.54 11.97 -2.16
N LYS A 137 17.66 13.10 -2.87
CA LYS A 137 18.91 13.85 -2.96
C LYS A 137 19.33 14.40 -1.59
N ASN A 138 20.54 14.06 -1.16
CA ASN A 138 21.09 14.54 0.11
C ASN A 138 21.67 15.94 -0.05
N LYS A 139 21.28 16.85 0.85
CA LYS A 139 21.77 18.26 0.84
C LYS A 139 23.29 18.34 1.10
N SER A 140 23.80 17.47 1.97
CA SER A 140 25.21 17.40 2.38
C SER A 140 26.03 16.39 1.56
N TYR A 141 25.65 16.16 0.28
CA TYR A 141 26.40 15.25 -0.59
C TYR A 141 27.90 15.56 -0.62
N GLY A 142 28.73 14.54 -0.41
CA GLY A 142 30.19 14.66 -0.42
C GLY A 142 30.82 15.14 0.90
N GLU A 143 30.02 15.66 1.82
CA GLU A 143 30.52 16.02 3.16
C GLU A 143 30.92 14.78 3.96
N LEU A 144 31.91 14.94 4.81
CA LEU A 144 32.35 13.90 5.73
C LEU A 144 31.51 13.98 7.01
N PHE A 145 30.92 12.87 7.41
CA PHE A 145 30.21 12.81 8.69
C PHE A 145 30.73 11.67 9.55
N ARG A 146 30.70 11.90 10.88
CA ARG A 146 30.85 10.86 11.89
C ARG A 146 29.47 10.33 12.25
N ASN A 147 29.34 9.02 12.29
CA ASN A 147 28.12 8.41 12.78
C ASN A 147 28.08 8.55 14.31
N THR A 148 27.18 9.37 14.81
CA THR A 148 26.95 9.54 16.25
C THR A 148 25.55 9.05 16.63
N VAL A 149 25.43 8.43 17.81
CA VAL A 149 24.14 7.94 18.34
C VAL A 149 23.86 8.67 19.65
N ARG A 150 22.68 9.29 19.73
CA ARG A 150 22.20 9.90 20.97
C ARG A 150 21.64 8.80 21.88
N GLN A 151 22.21 8.68 23.08
CA GLN A 151 21.75 7.75 24.09
C GLN A 151 20.45 8.24 24.77
N ARG A 152 19.74 7.35 25.45
CA ARG A 152 18.50 7.70 26.17
C ARG A 152 18.71 8.77 27.26
N ASN A 153 19.91 8.87 27.82
CA ASN A 153 20.30 9.90 28.81
C ASN A 153 20.70 11.23 28.17
N GLY A 154 20.58 11.37 26.82
CA GLY A 154 20.92 12.55 26.08
C GLY A 154 22.39 12.69 25.65
N GLU A 155 23.28 11.82 26.12
CA GLU A 155 24.69 11.81 25.70
C GLU A 155 24.82 11.39 24.22
N ILE A 156 25.78 12.00 23.54
CA ILE A 156 26.15 11.64 22.17
C ILE A 156 27.40 10.77 22.22
N LYS A 157 27.29 9.54 21.72
CA LYS A 157 28.42 8.61 21.57
C LYS A 157 28.68 8.32 20.09
N ASP A 158 29.92 7.98 19.77
CA ASP A 158 30.24 7.49 18.42
C ASP A 158 29.43 6.23 18.13
N GLY A 159 28.75 6.21 16.98
CA GLY A 159 27.93 5.08 16.54
C GLY A 159 28.77 3.87 16.13
N CYS A 160 28.10 2.70 16.00
CA CYS A 160 28.71 1.48 15.52
C CYS A 160 29.15 1.62 14.04
N GLY A 161 30.35 2.03 13.84
CA GLY A 161 30.94 2.19 12.49
C GLY A 161 32.23 2.97 12.59
N LYS A 162 33.35 2.30 12.66
CA LYS A 162 34.67 2.94 12.66
C LYS A 162 34.87 3.67 11.33
N GLY A 163 34.99 4.98 11.36
CA GLY A 163 35.46 5.80 10.25
C GLY A 163 34.52 6.93 9.84
N VAL A 164 35.12 7.91 9.18
CA VAL A 164 34.43 9.03 8.55
C VAL A 164 33.89 8.54 7.21
N LYS A 165 32.58 8.69 6.99
CA LYS A 165 31.94 8.33 5.71
C LYS A 165 31.56 9.57 4.94
N LYS A 166 31.68 9.53 3.62
CA LYS A 166 31.10 10.55 2.75
C LYS A 166 29.60 10.34 2.63
N VAL A 167 28.85 11.42 2.71
CA VAL A 167 27.42 11.41 2.42
C VAL A 167 27.20 11.04 0.96
N ALA A 168 26.42 10.00 0.69
CA ALA A 168 26.04 9.60 -0.65
C ALA A 168 25.19 10.68 -1.33
N GLU A 169 25.16 10.72 -2.65
CA GLU A 169 24.34 11.68 -3.39
C GLU A 169 22.86 11.47 -3.14
N PHE A 170 22.42 10.22 -3.16
CA PHE A 170 21.04 9.85 -2.88
C PHE A 170 20.94 8.99 -1.62
N GLY A 171 20.01 9.34 -0.77
CA GLY A 171 19.59 8.58 0.42
C GLY A 171 18.28 7.84 0.16
N GLN A 172 17.91 7.02 1.13
CA GLN A 172 16.64 6.30 1.13
C GLN A 172 15.46 7.29 1.10
N ARG A 173 14.46 7.00 0.28
CA ARG A 173 13.20 7.74 0.24
C ARG A 173 12.53 7.72 1.63
N HIS A 174 11.84 8.80 1.98
CA HIS A 174 11.05 8.85 3.21
C HIS A 174 9.73 8.08 3.03
N ASN A 175 9.00 7.86 4.11
CA ASN A 175 7.71 7.17 4.11
C ASN A 175 6.50 8.06 3.74
N VAL A 176 6.74 9.31 3.31
CA VAL A 176 5.74 10.17 2.66
C VAL A 176 6.07 10.24 1.19
N TRP A 177 5.21 9.64 0.37
CA TRP A 177 5.39 9.55 -1.07
C TRP A 177 4.49 10.52 -1.81
N LYS A 178 5.10 11.50 -2.46
CA LYS A 178 4.39 12.51 -3.23
C LYS A 178 4.21 12.04 -4.67
N MET A 179 2.99 11.70 -5.02
CA MET A 179 2.62 11.20 -6.35
C MET A 179 1.23 11.72 -6.71
N PRO A 180 1.07 12.50 -7.79
CA PRO A 180 -0.25 12.92 -8.22
C PRO A 180 -1.08 11.69 -8.63
N PRO A 181 -2.41 11.72 -8.41
CA PRO A 181 -3.30 10.69 -8.95
C PRO A 181 -3.13 10.61 -10.47
N GLU A 182 -3.21 9.41 -11.02
CA GLU A 182 -3.24 9.27 -12.47
C GLU A 182 -4.43 10.03 -13.04
N LYS A 183 -4.16 10.87 -14.04
CA LYS A 183 -5.21 11.46 -14.85
C LYS A 183 -5.71 10.36 -15.78
N ASP A 184 -6.80 9.72 -15.42
CA ASP A 184 -7.50 8.81 -16.34
C ASP A 184 -8.04 9.62 -17.51
N ASN A 185 -7.26 9.67 -18.61
CA ASN A 185 -7.71 10.25 -19.88
C ASN A 185 -8.90 9.49 -20.45
N ASN A 186 -9.18 8.30 -19.95
CA ASN A 186 -10.33 7.46 -20.24
C ASN A 186 -11.16 7.22 -18.96
N LYS A 187 -11.93 8.21 -18.52
CA LYS A 187 -12.84 8.18 -17.34
C LYS A 187 -13.79 6.96 -17.23
N ARG A 188 -13.56 5.90 -18.02
CA ARG A 188 -14.40 4.71 -18.15
C ARG A 188 -13.75 3.43 -17.59
N LEU A 189 -12.46 3.46 -17.21
CA LEU A 189 -11.79 2.21 -16.86
C LEU A 189 -12.10 1.74 -15.43
N HIS A 190 -12.02 2.62 -14.44
CA HIS A 190 -12.36 2.30 -13.04
C HIS A 190 -12.41 3.58 -12.20
N PRO A 191 -13.39 3.74 -11.27
CA PRO A 191 -13.54 4.97 -10.48
C PRO A 191 -12.46 5.20 -9.43
N ALA A 192 -11.63 4.19 -9.13
CA ALA A 192 -10.62 4.23 -8.07
C ALA A 192 -9.32 3.56 -8.52
N VAL A 193 -8.50 4.27 -9.29
CA VAL A 193 -7.19 3.78 -9.72
C VAL A 193 -6.12 4.55 -8.99
N PHE A 194 -5.25 3.86 -8.27
CA PHE A 194 -4.01 4.46 -7.76
C PHE A 194 -2.92 4.45 -8.85
N PRO A 195 -1.91 5.35 -8.76
CA PRO A 195 -0.89 5.47 -9.81
C PRO A 195 -0.10 4.19 -10.03
N GLU A 196 0.21 3.87 -11.30
CA GLU A 196 1.09 2.76 -11.65
C GLU A 196 2.42 2.84 -10.91
N LYS A 197 2.97 4.06 -10.78
CA LYS A 197 4.21 4.29 -10.04
C LYS A 197 4.08 3.91 -8.56
N LEU A 198 2.93 4.13 -7.92
CA LEU A 198 2.70 3.76 -6.53
C LEU A 198 2.77 2.24 -6.36
N ALA A 199 2.03 1.50 -7.20
CA ALA A 199 2.07 0.03 -7.21
C ALA A 199 3.49 -0.49 -7.50
N ASN A 200 4.13 0.03 -8.54
CA ASN A 200 5.49 -0.33 -8.92
C ASN A 200 6.47 -0.18 -7.76
N ASP A 201 6.46 0.97 -7.11
CA ASP A 201 7.43 1.30 -6.07
C ASP A 201 7.21 0.43 -4.81
N HIS A 202 5.96 0.06 -4.48
CA HIS A 202 5.71 -0.93 -3.44
C HIS A 202 6.15 -2.34 -3.84
N ILE A 203 5.91 -2.77 -5.08
CA ILE A 203 6.29 -4.09 -5.57
C ILE A 203 7.80 -4.26 -5.51
N ILE A 204 8.58 -3.31 -6.04
CA ILE A 204 10.05 -3.41 -6.01
C ILE A 204 10.61 -3.31 -4.59
N SER A 205 9.96 -2.54 -3.70
CA SER A 205 10.44 -2.36 -2.32
C SER A 205 10.25 -3.61 -1.46
N TRP A 206 9.15 -4.33 -1.63
CA TRP A 206 8.71 -5.37 -0.70
C TRP A 206 8.70 -6.79 -1.28
N SER A 207 9.20 -6.96 -2.51
CA SER A 207 9.30 -8.28 -3.15
C SER A 207 10.55 -8.40 -4.03
N ASN A 208 10.90 -9.63 -4.39
CA ASN A 208 11.94 -9.97 -5.35
C ASN A 208 11.32 -10.54 -6.64
N GLU A 209 12.12 -10.63 -7.71
CA GLU A 209 11.70 -11.31 -8.94
C GLU A 209 11.30 -12.76 -8.65
N GLY A 210 10.22 -13.22 -9.28
CA GLY A 210 9.65 -14.55 -9.08
C GLY A 210 8.68 -14.66 -7.89
N ASP A 211 8.63 -13.68 -6.98
CA ASP A 211 7.68 -13.64 -5.86
C ASP A 211 6.24 -13.51 -6.35
N THR A 212 5.30 -13.95 -5.53
CA THR A 212 3.86 -13.88 -5.78
C THR A 212 3.26 -12.62 -5.18
N VAL A 213 2.68 -11.78 -6.03
CA VAL A 213 1.96 -10.56 -5.66
C VAL A 213 0.46 -10.79 -5.75
N LEU A 214 -0.28 -10.44 -4.71
CA LEU A 214 -1.75 -10.51 -4.64
C LEU A 214 -2.35 -9.11 -4.67
N ASP A 215 -3.46 -8.96 -5.41
CA ASP A 215 -4.41 -7.86 -5.25
C ASP A 215 -5.83 -8.43 -5.16
N CYS A 216 -6.41 -8.42 -3.96
CA CYS A 216 -7.73 -8.99 -3.70
C CYS A 216 -8.89 -8.03 -4.06
N PHE A 217 -8.59 -6.80 -4.50
CA PHE A 217 -9.52 -5.80 -5.03
C PHE A 217 -8.96 -5.23 -6.33
N MET A 218 -8.68 -6.11 -7.30
CA MET A 218 -7.85 -5.84 -8.46
C MET A 218 -8.32 -4.67 -9.33
N GLY A 219 -9.62 -4.40 -9.39
CA GLY A 219 -10.18 -3.35 -10.23
C GLY A 219 -9.73 -3.48 -11.69
N SER A 220 -9.11 -2.42 -12.22
CA SER A 220 -8.57 -2.39 -13.58
C SER A 220 -7.18 -3.04 -13.74
N GLY A 221 -6.63 -3.70 -12.71
CA GLY A 221 -5.40 -4.48 -12.80
C GLY A 221 -4.09 -3.69 -12.71
N THR A 222 -4.06 -2.54 -12.04
CA THR A 222 -2.83 -1.73 -11.91
C THR A 222 -1.71 -2.49 -11.21
N THR A 223 -1.99 -3.11 -10.07
CA THR A 223 -1.01 -3.95 -9.34
C THR A 223 -0.50 -5.09 -10.21
N GLY A 224 -1.41 -5.77 -10.91
CA GLY A 224 -1.06 -6.90 -11.78
C GLY A 224 -0.12 -6.50 -12.92
N LYS A 225 -0.44 -5.38 -13.61
CA LYS A 225 0.44 -4.85 -14.66
C LYS A 225 1.84 -4.57 -14.13
N MET A 226 1.96 -3.91 -12.99
CA MET A 226 3.27 -3.59 -12.41
C MET A 226 3.99 -4.84 -11.88
N ALA A 227 3.27 -5.83 -11.34
CA ALA A 227 3.86 -7.09 -10.92
C ALA A 227 4.49 -7.85 -12.11
N LEU A 228 3.76 -8.00 -13.20
CA LEU A 228 4.24 -8.69 -14.41
C LEU A 228 5.41 -7.95 -15.06
N LEU A 229 5.35 -6.62 -15.16
CA LEU A 229 6.44 -5.80 -15.71
C LEU A 229 7.74 -5.92 -14.89
N ASN A 230 7.66 -6.26 -13.63
CA ASN A 230 8.79 -6.45 -12.74
C ASN A 230 9.13 -7.94 -12.52
N ASN A 231 8.68 -8.86 -13.36
CA ASN A 231 8.96 -10.29 -13.28
C ASN A 231 8.43 -10.96 -12.00
N ARG A 232 7.30 -10.48 -11.44
CA ARG A 232 6.61 -11.13 -10.34
C ARG A 232 5.43 -11.95 -10.88
N LYS A 233 5.08 -13.01 -10.19
CA LYS A 233 3.81 -13.72 -10.40
C LYS A 233 2.67 -12.87 -9.84
N PHE A 234 1.49 -12.97 -10.43
CA PHE A 234 0.35 -12.18 -10.01
C PHE A 234 -0.90 -13.02 -9.79
N ILE A 235 -1.59 -12.76 -8.69
CA ILE A 235 -2.94 -13.24 -8.39
C ILE A 235 -3.81 -11.99 -8.21
N GLY A 236 -4.84 -11.85 -9.05
CA GLY A 236 -5.80 -10.75 -8.96
C GLY A 236 -7.20 -11.29 -8.76
N ILE A 237 -7.97 -10.68 -7.85
CA ILE A 237 -9.37 -11.01 -7.61
C ILE A 237 -10.21 -9.77 -7.87
N GLU A 238 -11.27 -9.94 -8.68
CA GLU A 238 -12.22 -8.88 -9.00
C GLU A 238 -13.64 -9.46 -9.01
N LYS A 239 -14.56 -8.76 -8.35
CA LYS A 239 -15.96 -9.19 -8.23
C LYS A 239 -16.79 -8.78 -9.44
N ASP A 240 -16.53 -7.60 -10.00
CA ASP A 240 -17.24 -7.09 -11.18
C ASP A 240 -16.67 -7.69 -12.46
N ALA A 241 -17.52 -8.36 -13.23
CA ALA A 241 -17.12 -9.00 -14.48
C ALA A 241 -16.60 -7.99 -15.52
N GLY A 242 -17.14 -6.77 -15.55
CA GLY A 242 -16.70 -5.73 -16.47
C GLY A 242 -15.28 -5.23 -16.15
N TYR A 243 -15.00 -4.96 -14.88
CA TYR A 243 -13.64 -4.60 -14.45
C TYR A 243 -12.65 -5.75 -14.60
N PHE A 244 -13.11 -6.97 -14.37
CA PHE A 244 -12.29 -8.16 -14.59
C PHE A 244 -11.83 -8.29 -16.05
N GLU A 245 -12.73 -8.11 -17.03
CA GLU A 245 -12.38 -8.14 -18.45
C GLU A 245 -11.46 -6.99 -18.86
N ILE A 246 -11.64 -5.78 -18.27
CA ILE A 246 -10.73 -4.67 -18.46
C ILE A 246 -9.33 -5.02 -17.95
N ALA A 247 -9.24 -5.60 -16.75
CA ALA A 247 -7.98 -6.03 -16.16
C ALA A 247 -7.29 -7.09 -17.02
N LYS A 248 -8.00 -8.14 -17.47
CA LYS A 248 -7.44 -9.16 -18.37
C LYS A 248 -6.83 -8.54 -19.62
N LYS A 249 -7.58 -7.68 -20.28
CA LYS A 249 -7.09 -6.99 -21.49
C LYS A 249 -5.85 -6.17 -21.21
N ARG A 250 -5.79 -5.47 -20.05
CA ARG A 250 -4.63 -4.67 -19.65
C ARG A 250 -3.41 -5.53 -19.29
N LEU A 251 -3.64 -6.73 -18.79
CA LEU A 251 -2.59 -7.69 -18.43
C LEU A 251 -2.14 -8.56 -19.63
N GLY A 252 -2.87 -8.54 -20.73
CA GLY A 252 -2.56 -9.34 -21.92
C GLY A 252 -2.89 -10.83 -21.77
N ILE A 253 -3.88 -11.18 -20.97
CA ILE A 253 -4.32 -12.56 -20.66
C ILE A 253 -5.78 -12.80 -20.98
#